data_ff3376568a1867c97b4d0399d0322523
#
_entry.id   ff3376568a1867c97b4d0399d0322523
#
_cell.length_a   1.000
_cell.length_b   1.000
_cell.length_c   1.000
_cell.angle_alpha   90.00
_cell.angle_beta   90.00
_cell.angle_gamma   90.00
#
_symmetry.space_group_name_H-M   'P 1'
#
loop_
_entity.id
_entity.type
_entity.pdbx_description
1 polymer ?
#
loop_
_entity_poly.entity_id
_entity_poly.type
_entity_poly.pdbx_seq_one_letter_code
_entity_poly.pdbx_strand_id
1 'polypeptide(L)'
;MRNLQLREDFDPLASQREAAMFYGLFLRGHSAEALRKDIDVPKPILDKWLQPQRYENDFRDNLRRMYAYRKKVLAIFDELVLKEKYRVRVH
;
A
#
# COMPACT_ATOMS: atom_id res chain seq x y z
N MET A 1 20.17 -8.35 -15.38
CA MET A 1 18.88 -8.99 -15.20
C MET A 1 18.37 -8.84 -13.82
N ARG A 2 19.05 -9.45 -12.88
CA ARG A 2 18.61 -9.35 -11.50
C ARG A 2 18.57 -7.91 -11.02
N ASN A 3 19.43 -7.08 -11.58
CA ASN A 3 19.48 -5.69 -11.17
C ASN A 3 18.19 -4.93 -11.47
N LEU A 4 17.52 -5.31 -12.54
CA LEU A 4 16.25 -4.67 -12.88
C LEU A 4 15.20 -4.92 -11.80
N GLN A 5 15.14 -6.15 -11.34
CA GLN A 5 14.21 -6.50 -10.28
C GLN A 5 14.52 -5.76 -8.99
N LEU A 6 15.79 -5.71 -8.65
CA LEU A 6 16.21 -5.02 -7.45
C LEU A 6 15.86 -3.54 -7.51
N ARG A 7 15.97 -2.94 -8.70
CA ARG A 7 15.63 -1.55 -8.87
C ARG A 7 14.17 -1.30 -8.63
N GLU A 8 13.33 -2.19 -9.11
CA GLU A 8 11.90 -2.05 -8.86
C GLU A 8 11.59 -2.14 -7.38
N ASP A 9 12.27 -3.07 -6.70
CA ASP A 9 12.04 -3.24 -5.27
C ASP A 9 12.49 -2.03 -4.47
N PHE A 10 13.48 -1.34 -4.95
CA PHE A 10 14.06 -0.22 -4.22
C PHE A 10 13.68 1.14 -4.76
N ASP A 11 12.69 1.20 -5.65
CA ASP A 11 12.22 2.49 -6.14
C ASP A 11 11.58 3.26 -4.98
N PRO A 12 12.23 4.32 -4.50
CA PRO A 12 11.72 5.02 -3.33
C PRO A 12 10.43 5.79 -3.60
N LEU A 13 10.10 6.01 -4.87
CA LEU A 13 8.92 6.76 -5.23
C LEU A 13 7.74 5.89 -5.60
N ALA A 14 7.92 4.57 -5.64
CA ALA A 14 6.86 3.69 -6.09
C ALA A 14 5.64 3.77 -5.17
N SER A 15 5.86 3.73 -3.86
CA SER A 15 4.73 3.80 -2.92
C SER A 15 4.07 5.16 -2.97
N GLN A 16 4.83 6.22 -3.19
CA GLN A 16 4.26 7.56 -3.30
C GLN A 16 3.39 7.67 -4.55
N ARG A 17 3.86 7.12 -5.66
CA ARG A 17 3.08 7.16 -6.89
C ARG A 17 1.78 6.39 -6.77
N GLU A 18 1.84 5.24 -6.14
CA GLU A 18 0.62 4.45 -5.97
C GLU A 18 -0.34 5.14 -5.02
N ALA A 19 0.16 5.70 -3.94
CA ALA A 19 -0.69 6.44 -3.02
C ALA A 19 -1.33 7.65 -3.70
N ALA A 20 -0.57 8.32 -4.57
CA ALA A 20 -1.11 9.46 -5.31
C ALA A 20 -2.23 9.04 -6.24
N MET A 21 -2.13 7.86 -6.83
CA MET A 21 -3.20 7.34 -7.68
C MET A 21 -4.48 7.14 -6.88
N PHE A 22 -4.38 6.52 -5.72
CA PHE A 22 -5.54 6.34 -4.86
C PHE A 22 -6.08 7.68 -4.37
N TYR A 23 -5.19 8.61 -4.07
CA TYR A 23 -5.60 9.95 -3.67
C TYR A 23 -6.39 10.64 -4.78
N GLY A 24 -5.95 10.46 -6.03
CA GLY A 24 -6.70 10.98 -7.17
C GLY A 24 -8.11 10.44 -7.23
N LEU A 25 -8.28 9.16 -6.94
CA LEU A 25 -9.61 8.57 -6.89
C LEU A 25 -10.43 9.16 -5.75
N PHE A 26 -9.79 9.42 -4.62
CA PHE A 26 -10.47 10.05 -3.49
C PHE A 26 -10.97 11.44 -3.90
N LEU A 27 -10.16 12.19 -4.61
CA LEU A 27 -10.56 13.53 -5.05
C LEU A 27 -11.72 13.48 -6.04
N ARG A 28 -11.89 12.37 -6.73
CA ARG A 28 -13.00 12.20 -7.66
C ARG A 28 -14.28 11.73 -6.99
N GLY A 29 -14.26 11.57 -5.67
CA GLY A 29 -15.45 11.24 -4.93
C GLY A 29 -15.51 9.84 -4.37
N HIS A 30 -14.46 9.03 -4.55
CA HIS A 30 -14.45 7.71 -3.95
C HIS A 30 -14.25 7.81 -2.44
N SER A 31 -14.88 6.91 -1.72
CA SER A 31 -14.78 6.89 -0.27
C SER A 31 -13.36 6.54 0.18
N ALA A 32 -12.81 7.32 1.11
CA ALA A 32 -11.50 7.01 1.66
C ALA A 32 -11.49 5.64 2.31
N GLU A 33 -12.58 5.30 2.98
CA GLU A 33 -12.70 4.01 3.63
C GLU A 33 -12.61 2.85 2.64
N ALA A 34 -13.31 2.98 1.53
CA ALA A 34 -13.29 1.96 0.50
C ALA A 34 -11.90 1.83 -0.12
N LEU A 35 -11.26 2.97 -0.38
CA LEU A 35 -9.93 2.97 -0.96
C LEU A 35 -8.91 2.37 0.00
N ARG A 36 -9.05 2.62 1.29
CA ARG A 36 -8.15 2.02 2.27
C ARG A 36 -8.25 0.50 2.24
N LYS A 37 -9.44 -0.02 2.09
CA LYS A 37 -9.61 -1.46 1.98
C LYS A 37 -8.97 -2.03 0.73
N ASP A 38 -8.98 -1.26 -0.35
CA ASP A 38 -8.34 -1.69 -1.58
C ASP A 38 -6.82 -1.69 -1.45
N ILE A 39 -6.28 -0.78 -0.67
CA ILE A 39 -4.83 -0.65 -0.50
C ILE A 39 -4.30 -1.73 0.43
N ASP A 40 -4.98 -1.96 1.54
CA ASP A 40 -4.45 -2.75 2.64
C ASP A 40 -4.99 -4.17 2.62
N VAL A 41 -4.11 -5.11 3.01
CA VAL A 41 -4.50 -6.50 3.17
C VAL A 41 -4.68 -6.74 4.67
N PRO A 42 -5.85 -7.21 5.10
CA PRO A 42 -6.04 -7.48 6.52
C PRO A 42 -5.03 -8.47 7.06
N LYS A 43 -4.52 -8.18 8.24
CA LYS A 43 -3.48 -9.01 8.83
C LYS A 43 -3.90 -10.48 9.00
N PRO A 44 -5.13 -10.80 9.38
CA PRO A 44 -5.52 -12.21 9.47
C PRO A 44 -5.37 -12.96 8.15
N ILE A 45 -5.63 -12.30 7.04
CA ILE A 45 -5.47 -12.94 5.73
C ILE A 45 -3.99 -13.16 5.44
N LEU A 46 -3.15 -12.17 5.74
CA LEU A 46 -1.73 -12.33 5.57
C LEU A 46 -1.19 -13.47 6.43
N ASP A 47 -1.62 -13.54 7.68
CA ASP A 47 -1.17 -14.58 8.59
C ASP A 47 -1.56 -15.96 8.06
N LYS A 48 -2.73 -16.06 7.48
CA LYS A 48 -3.17 -17.31 6.88
C LYS A 48 -2.27 -17.71 5.70
N TRP A 49 -1.91 -16.74 4.89
CA TRP A 49 -1.04 -17.00 3.75
C TRP A 49 0.37 -17.39 4.17
N LEU A 50 0.81 -16.95 5.33
CA LEU A 50 2.17 -17.18 5.79
C LEU A 50 2.35 -18.47 6.58
N GLN A 51 1.33 -19.32 6.64
CA GLN A 51 1.44 -20.58 7.35
C GLN A 51 2.55 -21.44 6.76
N PRO A 52 3.43 -21.98 7.61
CA PRO A 52 4.66 -22.61 7.12
C PRO A 52 4.48 -23.77 6.15
N GLN A 53 3.42 -24.54 6.31
CA GLN A 53 3.25 -25.73 5.50
C GLN A 53 2.77 -25.45 4.08
N ARG A 54 2.36 -24.21 3.80
CA ARG A 54 1.65 -23.95 2.55
C ARG A 54 2.56 -23.50 1.43
N TYR A 55 3.61 -22.76 1.75
CA TYR A 55 4.39 -22.11 0.71
C TYR A 55 5.87 -22.15 1.02
N GLU A 56 6.66 -22.02 -0.03
CA GLU A 56 8.11 -21.95 0.12
C GLU A 56 8.50 -20.63 0.77
N ASN A 57 9.73 -20.65 1.32
CA ASN A 57 10.22 -19.47 2.04
C ASN A 57 10.26 -18.22 1.17
N ASP A 58 10.69 -18.36 -0.08
CA ASP A 58 10.78 -17.21 -0.97
C ASP A 58 9.43 -16.56 -1.20
N PHE A 59 8.41 -17.40 -1.37
CA PHE A 59 7.06 -16.87 -1.55
C PHE A 59 6.58 -16.17 -0.30
N ARG A 60 6.88 -16.73 0.85
CA ARG A 60 6.48 -16.11 2.11
C ARG A 60 7.18 -14.78 2.31
N ASP A 61 8.46 -14.69 1.96
CA ASP A 61 9.19 -13.44 2.05
C ASP A 61 8.61 -12.39 1.12
N ASN A 62 8.20 -12.81 -0.08
CA ASN A 62 7.57 -11.89 -1.01
C ASN A 62 6.26 -11.35 -0.45
N LEU A 63 5.48 -12.22 0.19
CA LEU A 63 4.23 -11.78 0.79
C LEU A 63 4.47 -10.76 1.90
N ARG A 64 5.51 -10.97 2.70
CA ARG A 64 5.84 -10.01 3.75
C ARG A 64 6.23 -8.67 3.16
N ARG A 65 7.01 -8.69 2.09
CA ARG A 65 7.41 -7.44 1.43
C ARG A 65 6.21 -6.73 0.83
N MET A 66 5.30 -7.47 0.21
CA MET A 66 4.08 -6.87 -0.32
C MET A 66 3.25 -6.24 0.78
N TYR A 67 3.15 -6.92 1.91
CA TYR A 67 2.41 -6.38 3.03
C TYR A 67 3.04 -5.08 3.54
N ALA A 68 4.35 -5.07 3.70
CA ALA A 68 5.04 -3.87 4.16
C ALA A 68 4.89 -2.74 3.17
N TYR A 69 4.97 -3.05 1.87
CA TYR A 69 4.77 -2.06 0.83
C TYR A 69 3.36 -1.46 0.91
N ARG A 70 2.36 -2.32 1.06
CA ARG A 70 0.98 -1.85 1.14
C ARG A 70 0.74 -0.99 2.36
N LYS A 71 1.37 -1.33 3.48
CA LYS A 71 1.27 -0.51 4.67
C LYS A 71 1.87 0.87 4.43
N LYS A 72 2.94 0.94 3.69
CA LYS A 72 3.57 2.20 3.36
C LYS A 72 2.67 3.03 2.45
N VAL A 73 2.08 2.41 1.43
CA VAL A 73 1.14 3.09 0.55
C VAL A 73 -0.03 3.64 1.35
N LEU A 74 -0.55 2.83 2.25
CA LEU A 74 -1.69 3.24 3.06
C LEU A 74 -1.33 4.44 3.94
N ALA A 75 -0.16 4.44 4.54
CA ALA A 75 0.27 5.54 5.40
C ALA A 75 0.35 6.85 4.61
N ILE A 76 0.91 6.78 3.41
CA ILE A 76 1.01 7.97 2.56
C ILE A 76 -0.38 8.45 2.14
N PHE A 77 -1.23 7.52 1.74
CA PHE A 77 -2.60 7.84 1.35
C PHE A 77 -3.35 8.51 2.49
N ASP A 78 -3.25 7.94 3.69
CA ASP A 78 -3.93 8.52 4.86
C ASP A 78 -3.45 9.93 5.14
N GLU A 79 -2.17 10.16 4.97
CA GLU A 79 -1.62 11.50 5.20
C GLU A 79 -2.15 12.48 4.17
N LEU A 80 -2.24 12.07 2.92
CA LEU A 80 -2.77 12.94 1.87
C LEU A 80 -4.23 13.29 2.12
N VAL A 81 -5.01 12.30 2.53
CA VAL A 81 -6.42 12.52 2.83
C VAL A 81 -6.57 13.47 4.01
N LEU A 82 -5.75 13.28 5.02
CA LEU A 82 -5.81 14.14 6.20
C LEU A 82 -5.47 15.59 5.84
N LYS A 83 -4.45 15.77 5.02
CA LYS A 83 -4.07 17.11 4.58
C LYS A 83 -5.17 17.77 3.77
N GLU A 84 -5.86 17.01 2.96
CA GLU A 84 -6.95 17.54 2.16
C GLU A 84 -8.11 17.98 3.06
N LYS A 85 -8.45 17.18 4.04
CA LYS A 85 -9.50 17.55 4.98
C LYS A 85 -9.14 18.81 5.73
N TYR A 86 -7.88 18.93 6.12
CA TYR A 86 -7.41 20.09 6.84
C TYR A 86 -7.49 21.35 5.97
N ARG A 87 -7.13 21.20 4.72
CA ARG A 87 -7.17 22.31 3.77
C ARG A 87 -8.59 22.82 3.57
N VAL A 88 -9.53 21.89 3.44
CA VAL A 88 -10.94 22.26 3.28
C VAL A 88 -11.44 23.01 4.52
N ARG A 89 -10.98 22.60 5.68
CA ARG A 89 -11.39 23.25 6.90
C ARG A 89 -10.91 24.69 7.00
N VAL A 90 -9.72 24.94 6.52
CA VAL A 90 -9.13 26.26 6.61
C VAL A 90 -9.88 27.24 5.71
N HIS A 91 -10.40 26.74 4.62
CA HIS A 91 -11.17 27.56 3.72
C HIS A 91 -12.60 27.74 4.22
#